data_bd6b496266f90bf971fbd3efe2986d2c
#
_entry.id   bd6b496266f90bf971fbd3efe2986d2c
#
_cell.length_a   1.000
_cell.length_b   1.000
_cell.length_c   1.000
_cell.angle_alpha   90.00
_cell.angle_beta   90.00
_cell.angle_gamma   90.00
#
_symmetry.space_group_name_H-M   'P 1'
#
loop_
_entity.id
_entity.type
_entity.pdbx_description
1 polymer ?
#
loop_
_entity_poly.entity_id
_entity_poly.type
_entity_poly.pdbx_seq_one_letter_code
_entity_poly.pdbx_strand_id
1 'polypeptide(L)'
;MRERANGGWVDAGRIRMRRVTVAAVAAVVVAALVSPRLIDWGLNALAPIAIELERERRLAYAALGQPLPGTPDLANLSGRLTAQGLAFGAPVFVRIFKREFELELWMQRGDRFERFAIYPICRWSGDLGPKLQEGDWQAPEGFYTVTAKALNAASRWHRAFDLGYPNAFDRAHGRTGSLLMVHGGCASVGCFAMTDPVIEELWRLITAALNGGQTRFHVHVFPFRMTPENLASPHNPRWGAFWRDLERGYAAFEATHVPPTIAVCAGRYIIAPSADSRAGGHEIANSCMNLTGDKG
;
A
#
# COMPACT_ATOMS: atom_id res chain seq x y z
N MET A 1 -6.77 27.11 -50.48
CA MET A 1 -6.83 26.03 -49.51
C MET A 1 -5.78 26.33 -48.43
N ARG A 2 -6.23 26.57 -47.20
CA ARG A 2 -5.36 27.04 -46.11
C ARG A 2 -5.13 25.88 -45.12
N GLU A 3 -3.92 25.39 -45.06
CA GLU A 3 -3.45 24.55 -43.93
C GLU A 3 -3.25 25.45 -42.71
N ARG A 4 -3.90 25.07 -41.60
CA ARG A 4 -3.66 25.70 -40.29
C ARG A 4 -2.80 24.76 -39.46
N ALA A 5 -1.62 25.22 -39.12
CA ALA A 5 -0.72 24.61 -38.20
C ALA A 5 -1.31 24.58 -36.77
N ASN A 6 -1.50 23.36 -36.22
CA ASN A 6 -1.76 23.10 -34.82
C ASN A 6 -0.46 22.63 -34.14
N GLY A 7 0.28 23.58 -33.59
CA GLY A 7 1.52 23.24 -32.87
C GLY A 7 1.95 24.39 -31.97
N GLY A 8 1.34 24.54 -30.81
CA GLY A 8 1.76 25.64 -29.95
C GLY A 8 1.41 25.59 -28.46
N TRP A 9 0.64 24.61 -28.03
CA TRP A 9 0.14 24.64 -26.63
C TRP A 9 0.77 23.63 -25.68
N VAL A 10 1.52 22.64 -26.18
CA VAL A 10 2.11 21.57 -25.36
C VAL A 10 3.44 21.97 -24.73
N ASP A 11 4.20 22.89 -25.36
CA ASP A 11 5.55 23.27 -24.89
C ASP A 11 5.56 24.31 -23.78
N ALA A 12 4.60 25.23 -23.74
CA ALA A 12 4.57 26.30 -22.74
C ALA A 12 4.31 25.77 -21.30
N GLY A 13 3.53 24.70 -21.17
CA GLY A 13 3.25 24.06 -19.89
C GLY A 13 4.46 23.30 -19.32
N ARG A 14 5.19 22.57 -20.18
CA ARG A 14 6.41 21.85 -19.81
C ARG A 14 7.56 22.77 -19.40
N ILE A 15 7.72 23.90 -20.06
CA ILE A 15 8.77 24.88 -19.75
C ILE A 15 8.46 25.61 -18.44
N ARG A 16 7.19 25.93 -18.15
CA ARG A 16 6.78 26.52 -16.87
C ARG A 16 6.99 25.55 -15.71
N MET A 17 6.62 24.29 -15.86
CA MET A 17 6.78 23.28 -14.83
C MET A 17 8.27 23.01 -14.50
N ARG A 18 9.15 22.92 -15.51
CA ARG A 18 10.60 22.78 -15.29
C ARG A 18 11.21 23.98 -14.56
N ARG A 19 10.79 25.20 -14.86
CA ARG A 19 11.30 26.42 -14.20
C ARG A 19 10.84 26.51 -12.74
N VAL A 20 9.62 26.12 -12.44
CA VAL A 20 9.07 26.06 -11.08
C VAL A 20 9.80 24.99 -10.27
N THR A 21 10.10 23.84 -10.84
CA THR A 21 10.84 22.75 -10.17
C THR A 21 12.27 23.14 -9.84
N VAL A 22 12.98 23.77 -10.76
CA VAL A 22 14.36 24.23 -10.55
C VAL A 22 14.42 25.34 -9.50
N ALA A 23 13.49 26.29 -9.52
CA ALA A 23 13.43 27.36 -8.53
C ALA A 23 13.08 26.83 -7.13
N ALA A 24 12.20 25.85 -7.01
CA ALA A 24 11.86 25.22 -5.75
C ALA A 24 13.03 24.43 -5.16
N VAL A 25 13.78 23.68 -5.98
CA VAL A 25 14.99 22.97 -5.55
C VAL A 25 16.09 23.95 -5.11
N ALA A 26 16.29 25.03 -5.85
CA ALA A 26 17.28 26.07 -5.47
C ALA A 26 16.91 26.74 -4.14
N ALA A 27 15.63 27.06 -3.92
CA ALA A 27 15.16 27.65 -2.67
C ALA A 27 15.36 26.70 -1.46
N VAL A 28 15.16 25.39 -1.63
CA VAL A 28 15.39 24.39 -0.58
C VAL A 28 16.88 24.26 -0.26
N VAL A 29 17.76 24.27 -1.27
CA VAL A 29 19.22 24.22 -1.07
C VAL A 29 19.72 25.47 -0.33
N VAL A 30 19.20 26.65 -0.65
CA VAL A 30 19.54 27.89 0.06
C VAL A 30 19.02 27.90 1.49
N ALA A 31 17.79 27.40 1.72
CA ALA A 31 17.20 27.27 3.05
C ALA A 31 17.95 26.26 3.93
N ALA A 32 18.46 25.17 3.34
CA ALA A 32 19.27 24.15 4.00
C ALA A 32 20.58 24.70 4.60
N LEU A 33 21.11 25.76 4.02
CA LEU A 33 22.34 26.41 4.51
C LEU A 33 22.10 27.34 5.71
N VAL A 34 20.84 27.62 6.08
CA VAL A 34 20.49 28.67 7.05
C VAL A 34 19.85 28.15 8.33
N SER A 35 19.17 26.99 8.34
CA SER A 35 18.56 26.42 9.56
C SER A 35 18.11 24.95 9.37
N PRO A 36 18.38 24.04 10.35
CA PRO A 36 17.89 22.66 10.30
C PRO A 36 16.36 22.54 10.16
N ARG A 37 15.60 23.45 10.78
CA ARG A 37 14.13 23.49 10.68
C ARG A 37 13.63 23.82 9.27
N LEU A 38 14.39 24.59 8.50
CA LEU A 38 14.09 24.90 7.10
C LEU A 38 14.43 23.73 6.18
N ILE A 39 15.40 22.90 6.57
CA ILE A 39 15.69 21.62 5.87
C ILE A 39 14.48 20.69 5.96
N ASP A 40 13.97 20.48 7.16
CA ASP A 40 12.82 19.59 7.39
C ASP A 40 11.57 20.10 6.66
N TRP A 41 11.33 21.41 6.69
CA TRP A 41 10.23 22.01 5.94
C TRP A 41 10.42 21.84 4.40
N GLY A 42 11.62 22.03 3.92
CA GLY A 42 11.96 21.89 2.51
C GLY A 42 11.86 20.45 2.00
N LEU A 43 12.35 19.49 2.77
CA LEU A 43 12.23 18.05 2.45
C LEU A 43 10.77 17.60 2.43
N ASN A 44 9.94 18.10 3.34
CA ASN A 44 8.51 17.81 3.37
C ASN A 44 7.76 18.43 2.18
N ALA A 45 8.12 19.62 1.76
CA ALA A 45 7.56 20.26 0.57
C ALA A 45 7.94 19.53 -0.73
N LEU A 46 9.05 18.77 -0.73
CA LEU A 46 9.49 17.96 -1.87
C LEU A 46 8.89 16.56 -1.91
N ALA A 47 8.30 16.08 -0.81
CA ALA A 47 7.73 14.73 -0.75
C ALA A 47 6.66 14.44 -1.84
N PRO A 48 5.70 15.33 -2.14
CA PRO A 48 4.76 15.12 -3.23
C PRO A 48 5.44 15.07 -4.60
N ILE A 49 6.48 15.89 -4.79
CA ILE A 49 7.27 15.93 -6.04
C ILE A 49 8.04 14.62 -6.20
N ALA A 50 8.62 14.08 -5.12
CA ALA A 50 9.33 12.82 -5.14
C ALA A 50 8.39 11.64 -5.48
N ILE A 51 7.19 11.62 -4.93
CA ILE A 51 6.16 10.62 -5.26
C ILE A 51 5.79 10.69 -6.74
N GLU A 52 5.59 11.88 -7.30
CA GLU A 52 5.21 12.03 -8.70
C GLU A 52 6.35 11.65 -9.65
N LEU A 53 7.59 12.02 -9.34
CA LEU A 53 8.77 11.58 -10.10
C LEU A 53 8.92 10.05 -10.09
N GLU A 54 8.65 9.42 -8.95
CA GLU A 54 8.70 7.96 -8.85
C GLU A 54 7.56 7.30 -9.65
N ARG A 55 6.35 7.89 -9.70
CA ARG A 55 5.26 7.45 -10.57
C ARG A 55 5.66 7.45 -12.04
N GLU A 56 6.21 8.57 -12.52
CA GLU A 56 6.65 8.70 -13.91
C GLU A 56 7.80 7.74 -14.26
N ARG A 57 8.76 7.58 -13.35
CA ARG A 57 9.86 6.62 -13.52
C ARG A 57 9.33 5.19 -13.67
N ARG A 58 8.43 4.75 -12.79
CA ARG A 58 7.83 3.40 -12.84
C ARG A 58 7.00 3.18 -14.10
N LEU A 59 6.26 4.20 -14.53
CA LEU A 59 5.52 4.16 -15.78
C LEU A 59 6.44 3.97 -16.99
N ALA A 60 7.61 4.61 -17.00
CA ALA A 60 8.60 4.44 -18.05
C ALA A 60 9.15 3.00 -18.11
N TYR A 61 9.47 2.37 -16.96
CA TYR A 61 9.86 0.96 -16.93
C TYR A 61 8.75 0.05 -17.49
N ALA A 62 7.51 0.26 -17.03
CA ALA A 62 6.37 -0.53 -17.50
C ALA A 62 6.10 -0.36 -19.01
N ALA A 63 6.21 0.86 -19.53
CA ALA A 63 6.04 1.14 -20.96
C ALA A 63 7.13 0.49 -21.83
N LEU A 64 8.33 0.29 -21.28
CA LEU A 64 9.42 -0.43 -21.94
C LEU A 64 9.35 -1.96 -21.76
N GLY A 65 8.33 -2.46 -21.04
CA GLY A 65 8.23 -3.89 -20.72
C GLY A 65 9.35 -4.39 -19.80
N GLN A 66 10.03 -3.48 -19.09
CA GLN A 66 11.12 -3.82 -18.19
C GLN A 66 10.59 -4.09 -16.77
N PRO A 67 11.20 -5.03 -16.03
CA PRO A 67 10.90 -5.20 -14.61
C PRO A 67 11.17 -3.91 -13.85
N LEU A 68 10.28 -3.58 -12.91
CA LEU A 68 10.51 -2.44 -12.02
C LEU A 68 11.72 -2.70 -11.13
N PRO A 69 12.50 -1.67 -10.79
CA PRO A 69 13.60 -1.81 -9.81
C PRO A 69 13.09 -2.41 -8.50
N GLY A 70 13.80 -3.42 -7.99
CA GLY A 70 13.40 -4.17 -6.80
C GLY A 70 12.46 -5.34 -7.07
N THR A 71 12.07 -5.61 -8.32
CA THR A 71 11.33 -6.83 -8.65
C THR A 71 12.20 -8.05 -8.34
N PRO A 72 11.71 -9.01 -7.50
CA PRO A 72 12.45 -10.23 -7.22
C PRO A 72 12.57 -11.12 -8.47
N ASP A 73 13.43 -12.13 -8.41
CA ASP A 73 13.53 -13.14 -9.48
C ASP A 73 12.25 -13.98 -9.54
N LEU A 74 11.27 -13.55 -10.34
CA LEU A 74 9.97 -14.19 -10.50
C LEU A 74 10.07 -15.57 -11.19
N ALA A 75 11.13 -15.82 -11.97
CA ALA A 75 11.34 -17.11 -12.61
C ALA A 75 11.74 -18.20 -11.62
N ASN A 76 12.32 -17.82 -10.47
CA ASN A 76 12.84 -18.74 -9.46
C ASN A 76 12.00 -18.76 -8.17
N LEU A 77 10.67 -18.75 -8.27
CA LEU A 77 9.78 -18.78 -7.11
C LEU A 77 10.10 -19.97 -6.17
N SER A 78 10.27 -21.17 -6.71
CA SER A 78 10.53 -22.38 -5.93
C SER A 78 11.87 -22.30 -5.17
N GLY A 79 12.93 -21.85 -5.85
CA GLY A 79 14.24 -21.67 -5.21
C GLY A 79 14.21 -20.62 -4.11
N ARG A 80 13.50 -19.53 -4.29
CA ARG A 80 13.32 -18.47 -3.29
C ARG A 80 12.57 -18.98 -2.04
N LEU A 81 11.49 -19.76 -2.23
CA LEU A 81 10.76 -20.39 -1.13
C LEU A 81 11.68 -21.36 -0.35
N THR A 82 12.36 -22.24 -1.06
CA THR A 82 13.29 -23.23 -0.46
C THR A 82 14.41 -22.56 0.33
N ALA A 83 15.03 -21.51 -0.25
CA ALA A 83 16.11 -20.78 0.40
C ALA A 83 15.70 -20.11 1.72
N GLN A 84 14.42 -19.81 1.88
CA GLN A 84 13.86 -19.20 3.10
C GLN A 84 13.15 -20.21 4.02
N GLY A 85 13.11 -21.50 3.64
CA GLY A 85 12.40 -22.53 4.39
C GLY A 85 10.90 -22.32 4.46
N LEU A 86 10.30 -21.71 3.41
CA LEU A 86 8.88 -21.41 3.31
C LEU A 86 8.18 -22.45 2.42
N ALA A 87 6.99 -22.87 2.81
CA ALA A 87 6.20 -23.83 2.05
C ALA A 87 5.25 -23.12 1.08
N PHE A 88 5.19 -23.61 -0.17
CA PHE A 88 4.14 -23.17 -1.10
C PHE A 88 2.77 -23.54 -0.54
N GLY A 89 1.86 -22.57 -0.43
CA GLY A 89 0.55 -22.75 0.20
C GLY A 89 0.50 -22.46 1.70
N ALA A 90 1.64 -22.08 2.32
CA ALA A 90 1.61 -21.53 3.67
C ALA A 90 0.74 -20.25 3.74
N PRO A 91 0.07 -20.00 4.87
CA PRO A 91 -0.73 -18.78 5.06
C PRO A 91 0.04 -17.50 4.74
N VAL A 92 -0.65 -16.54 4.11
CA VAL A 92 -0.07 -15.28 3.68
C VAL A 92 -0.66 -14.09 4.44
N PHE A 93 0.13 -13.02 4.52
CA PHE A 93 -0.23 -11.71 5.01
C PHE A 93 0.42 -10.65 4.14
N VAL A 94 -0.29 -9.55 3.86
CA VAL A 94 0.17 -8.49 2.95
C VAL A 94 0.26 -7.15 3.67
N ARG A 95 1.34 -6.41 3.42
CA ARG A 95 1.45 -5.01 3.81
C ARG A 95 1.78 -4.15 2.60
N ILE A 96 1.16 -2.99 2.49
CA ILE A 96 1.37 -2.02 1.41
C ILE A 96 1.85 -0.71 2.02
N PHE A 97 2.90 -0.13 1.43
CA PHE A 97 3.48 1.16 1.82
C PHE A 97 3.44 2.11 0.61
N LYS A 98 2.53 3.10 0.68
CA LYS A 98 2.25 3.98 -0.46
C LYS A 98 3.46 4.80 -0.88
N ARG A 99 4.12 5.48 0.08
CA ARG A 99 5.26 6.34 -0.20
C ARG A 99 6.45 5.59 -0.79
N GLU A 100 6.69 4.39 -0.30
CA GLU A 100 7.77 3.52 -0.73
C GLU A 100 7.45 2.80 -2.05
N PHE A 101 6.17 2.80 -2.49
CA PHE A 101 5.69 2.00 -3.62
C PHE A 101 6.01 0.52 -3.46
N GLU A 102 5.77 -0.02 -2.29
CA GLU A 102 6.12 -1.39 -1.93
C GLU A 102 4.90 -2.17 -1.43
N LEU A 103 4.83 -3.43 -1.85
CA LEU A 103 3.97 -4.45 -1.29
C LEU A 103 4.87 -5.55 -0.71
N GLU A 104 4.75 -5.79 0.58
CA GLU A 104 5.39 -6.92 1.25
C GLU A 104 4.44 -8.12 1.31
N LEU A 105 4.92 -9.27 0.88
CA LEU A 105 4.26 -10.54 1.14
C LEU A 105 5.00 -11.27 2.27
N TRP A 106 4.25 -11.60 3.29
CA TRP A 106 4.67 -12.39 4.43
C TRP A 106 4.03 -13.76 4.37
N MET A 107 4.76 -14.80 4.74
CA MET A 107 4.30 -16.18 4.74
C MET A 107 4.54 -16.82 6.10
N GLN A 108 3.61 -17.64 6.57
CA GLN A 108 3.71 -18.30 7.86
C GLN A 108 4.78 -19.39 7.83
N ARG A 109 5.65 -19.37 8.87
CA ARG A 109 6.60 -20.43 9.17
C ARG A 109 6.58 -20.72 10.68
N GLY A 110 6.07 -21.89 11.05
CA GLY A 110 5.80 -22.20 12.45
C GLY A 110 4.69 -21.34 13.02
N ASP A 111 4.98 -20.61 14.09
CA ASP A 111 4.05 -19.78 14.84
C ASP A 111 4.03 -18.30 14.43
N ARG A 112 4.86 -17.89 13.48
CA ARG A 112 4.98 -16.50 13.03
C ARG A 112 5.14 -16.36 11.52
N PHE A 113 5.04 -15.14 11.03
CA PHE A 113 5.22 -14.80 9.63
C PHE A 113 6.64 -14.29 9.36
N GLU A 114 7.21 -14.75 8.25
CA GLU A 114 8.49 -14.31 7.72
C GLU A 114 8.25 -13.57 6.41
N ARG A 115 9.00 -12.50 6.17
CA ARG A 115 8.85 -11.73 4.93
C ARG A 115 9.44 -12.48 3.76
N PHE A 116 8.59 -13.01 2.89
CA PHE A 116 9.01 -13.73 1.68
C PHE A 116 9.62 -12.79 0.64
N ALA A 117 8.93 -11.68 0.34
CA ALA A 117 9.40 -10.73 -0.67
C ALA A 117 8.83 -9.33 -0.47
N ILE A 118 9.54 -8.36 -1.03
CA ILE A 118 9.04 -7.01 -1.31
C ILE A 118 8.83 -6.92 -2.81
N TYR A 119 7.64 -6.52 -3.23
CA TYR A 119 7.28 -6.30 -4.62
C TYR A 119 7.09 -4.82 -4.88
N PRO A 120 7.68 -4.27 -5.95
CA PRO A 120 7.44 -2.89 -6.32
C PRO A 120 6.02 -2.70 -6.85
N ILE A 121 5.32 -1.67 -6.37
CA ILE A 121 4.04 -1.24 -6.90
C ILE A 121 4.30 -0.35 -8.10
N CYS A 122 3.70 -0.64 -9.26
CA CYS A 122 3.86 0.17 -10.46
C CYS A 122 3.19 1.53 -10.32
N ARG A 123 1.94 1.54 -9.84
CA ARG A 123 1.17 2.78 -9.67
C ARG A 123 0.11 2.64 -8.59
N TRP A 124 -0.05 3.68 -7.84
CA TRP A 124 -1.23 4.00 -7.03
C TRP A 124 -1.59 5.47 -7.25
N SER A 125 -2.83 5.90 -6.98
CA SER A 125 -3.30 7.25 -7.28
C SER A 125 -3.75 8.01 -6.04
N GLY A 126 -3.80 9.34 -6.16
CA GLY A 126 -4.04 10.26 -5.06
C GLY A 126 -2.79 10.58 -4.24
N ASP A 127 -2.97 11.02 -3.00
CA ASP A 127 -1.92 11.44 -2.07
C ASP A 127 -1.77 10.49 -0.88
N LEU A 128 -0.86 10.80 0.04
CA LEU A 128 -0.84 10.16 1.36
C LEU A 128 -2.08 10.61 2.14
N GLY A 129 -2.75 9.65 2.75
CA GLY A 129 -4.04 9.81 3.41
C GLY A 129 -5.05 8.78 2.92
N PRO A 130 -6.14 8.55 3.69
CA PRO A 130 -7.16 7.57 3.34
C PRO A 130 -8.03 8.04 2.17
N LYS A 131 -8.66 7.09 1.48
CA LYS A 131 -9.78 7.36 0.58
C LYS A 131 -10.99 7.82 1.40
N LEU A 132 -11.74 8.81 0.88
CA LEU A 132 -12.90 9.36 1.58
C LEU A 132 -14.22 9.12 0.85
N GLN A 133 -14.24 9.27 -0.48
CA GLN A 133 -15.47 9.20 -1.24
C GLN A 133 -15.27 8.57 -2.62
N GLU A 134 -16.33 8.04 -3.16
CA GLU A 134 -16.33 7.54 -4.52
C GLU A 134 -15.89 8.66 -5.50
N GLY A 135 -15.08 8.30 -6.50
CA GLY A 135 -14.59 9.24 -7.51
C GLY A 135 -13.45 10.16 -7.06
N ASP A 136 -12.94 10.07 -5.84
CA ASP A 136 -11.82 10.89 -5.35
C ASP A 136 -10.43 10.45 -5.87
N TRP A 137 -10.37 9.37 -6.62
CA TRP A 137 -9.16 8.79 -7.23
C TRP A 137 -8.06 8.45 -6.21
N GLN A 138 -8.44 8.27 -4.96
CA GLN A 138 -7.54 8.06 -3.84
C GLN A 138 -7.37 6.58 -3.53
N ALA A 139 -6.13 6.10 -3.46
CA ALA A 139 -5.81 4.78 -2.94
C ALA A 139 -6.03 4.74 -1.42
N PRO A 140 -6.68 3.68 -0.88
CA PRO A 140 -7.06 3.63 0.51
C PRO A 140 -5.86 3.44 1.44
N GLU A 141 -6.07 3.71 2.73
CA GLU A 141 -5.21 3.35 3.85
C GLU A 141 -6.09 2.74 4.95
N GLY A 142 -5.58 1.72 5.63
CA GLY A 142 -6.35 1.02 6.65
C GLY A 142 -6.04 -0.47 6.69
N PHE A 143 -6.87 -1.21 7.42
CA PHE A 143 -6.77 -2.64 7.59
C PHE A 143 -7.92 -3.32 6.86
N TYR A 144 -7.62 -4.26 5.98
CA TYR A 144 -8.58 -4.94 5.12
C TYR A 144 -8.45 -6.45 5.23
N THR A 145 -9.52 -7.15 4.87
CA THR A 145 -9.57 -8.61 4.88
C THR A 145 -10.06 -9.12 3.53
N VAL A 146 -9.29 -9.98 2.92
CA VAL A 146 -9.56 -10.55 1.60
C VAL A 146 -9.89 -12.03 1.75
N THR A 147 -10.99 -12.47 1.13
CA THR A 147 -11.41 -13.88 1.05
C THR A 147 -11.31 -14.40 -0.38
N ALA A 148 -11.48 -15.70 -0.57
CA ALA A 148 -11.48 -16.28 -1.92
C ALA A 148 -12.53 -15.65 -2.86
N LYS A 149 -13.64 -15.14 -2.32
CA LYS A 149 -14.68 -14.46 -3.11
C LYS A 149 -14.25 -13.10 -3.67
N ALA A 150 -13.23 -12.49 -3.09
CA ALA A 150 -12.69 -11.21 -3.53
C ALA A 150 -11.67 -11.36 -4.67
N LEU A 151 -11.32 -12.59 -5.03
CA LEU A 151 -10.38 -12.88 -6.13
C LEU A 151 -11.09 -12.76 -7.48
N ASN A 152 -10.47 -12.08 -8.44
CA ASN A 152 -10.94 -11.92 -9.81
C ASN A 152 -9.90 -12.42 -10.81
N ALA A 153 -10.05 -13.67 -11.24
CA ALA A 153 -9.16 -14.31 -12.21
C ALA A 153 -9.34 -13.75 -13.63
N ALA A 154 -10.51 -13.18 -13.94
CA ALA A 154 -10.88 -12.63 -15.24
C ALA A 154 -10.84 -11.08 -15.25
N SER A 155 -10.02 -10.49 -14.41
CA SER A 155 -9.83 -9.03 -14.39
C SER A 155 -9.29 -8.55 -15.74
N ARG A 156 -9.82 -7.42 -16.24
CA ARG A 156 -9.25 -6.76 -17.44
C ARG A 156 -7.79 -6.31 -17.26
N TRP A 157 -7.32 -6.29 -16.01
CA TRP A 157 -5.95 -6.01 -15.61
C TRP A 157 -5.20 -7.28 -15.21
N HIS A 158 -5.38 -8.36 -15.98
CA HIS A 158 -4.80 -9.69 -15.79
C HIS A 158 -5.39 -10.44 -14.60
N ARG A 159 -4.90 -10.24 -13.41
CA ARG A 159 -5.39 -10.79 -12.13
C ARG A 159 -5.70 -9.66 -11.16
N ALA A 160 -6.65 -9.87 -10.27
CA ALA A 160 -6.93 -8.88 -9.23
C ALA A 160 -7.53 -9.51 -7.97
N PHE A 161 -7.35 -8.85 -6.83
CA PHE A 161 -8.17 -9.10 -5.66
C PHE A 161 -8.67 -7.78 -5.06
N ASP A 162 -9.92 -7.79 -4.60
CA ASP A 162 -10.56 -6.63 -3.97
C ASP A 162 -10.15 -6.58 -2.50
N LEU A 163 -9.79 -5.39 -2.01
CA LEU A 163 -9.45 -5.15 -0.61
C LEU A 163 -10.64 -5.25 0.32
N GLY A 164 -11.88 -5.13 -0.20
CA GLY A 164 -13.09 -5.06 0.61
C GLY A 164 -13.34 -3.66 1.19
N TYR A 165 -12.91 -2.62 0.46
CA TYR A 165 -13.23 -1.22 0.80
C TYR A 165 -14.72 -0.91 0.50
N PRO A 166 -15.44 -0.17 1.34
CA PRO A 166 -15.07 0.35 2.64
C PRO A 166 -15.15 -0.71 3.75
N ASN A 167 -14.14 -0.77 4.63
CA ASN A 167 -14.17 -1.62 5.81
C ASN A 167 -15.09 -1.05 6.92
N ALA A 168 -15.14 -1.68 8.10
CA ALA A 168 -15.99 -1.21 9.20
C ALA A 168 -15.59 0.20 9.69
N PHE A 169 -14.29 0.52 9.71
CA PHE A 169 -13.78 1.84 10.07
C PHE A 169 -14.19 2.90 9.04
N ASP A 170 -14.02 2.58 7.76
CA ASP A 170 -14.38 3.50 6.67
C ASP A 170 -15.86 3.83 6.70
N ARG A 171 -16.73 2.81 6.88
CA ARG A 171 -18.18 2.99 7.01
C ARG A 171 -18.55 3.83 8.24
N ALA A 172 -17.90 3.62 9.38
CA ALA A 172 -18.15 4.42 10.58
C ALA A 172 -17.78 5.91 10.40
N HIS A 173 -16.91 6.22 9.43
CA HIS A 173 -16.54 7.60 9.06
C HIS A 173 -17.28 8.12 7.82
N GLY A 174 -18.32 7.43 7.36
CA GLY A 174 -19.10 7.85 6.19
C GLY A 174 -18.32 7.83 4.87
N ARG A 175 -17.22 7.07 4.81
CA ARG A 175 -16.43 6.93 3.58
C ARG A 175 -17.15 6.05 2.58
N THR A 176 -17.05 6.40 1.28
CA THR A 176 -17.77 5.73 0.19
C THR A 176 -16.84 5.31 -0.94
N GLY A 177 -17.33 4.39 -1.77
CA GLY A 177 -16.62 3.82 -2.91
C GLY A 177 -16.59 2.29 -2.85
N SER A 178 -16.03 1.68 -3.88
CA SER A 178 -15.94 0.21 -4.00
C SER A 178 -14.86 -0.19 -4.99
N LEU A 179 -14.63 -1.49 -5.15
CA LEU A 179 -13.75 -2.09 -6.16
C LEU A 179 -12.32 -1.54 -6.13
N LEU A 180 -11.78 -1.33 -4.93
CA LEU A 180 -10.38 -0.97 -4.74
C LEU A 180 -9.53 -2.23 -4.67
N MET A 181 -8.74 -2.44 -5.72
CA MET A 181 -8.08 -3.71 -5.97
C MET A 181 -6.55 -3.60 -5.94
N VAL A 182 -5.90 -4.71 -5.68
CA VAL A 182 -4.53 -4.98 -6.11
C VAL A 182 -4.61 -5.78 -7.41
N HIS A 183 -3.96 -5.32 -8.49
CA HIS A 183 -4.14 -5.88 -9.83
C HIS A 183 -2.89 -5.72 -10.71
N GLY A 184 -2.87 -6.38 -11.87
CA GLY A 184 -1.83 -6.24 -12.87
C GLY A 184 -1.86 -4.91 -13.63
N GLY A 185 -1.04 -4.79 -14.67
CA GLY A 185 -0.86 -3.55 -15.41
C GLY A 185 -0.17 -2.45 -14.60
N CYS A 186 -0.23 -1.21 -15.10
CA CYS A 186 0.37 -0.04 -14.44
C CYS A 186 -0.52 1.21 -14.52
N ALA A 187 -1.85 1.04 -14.46
CA ALA A 187 -2.81 2.15 -14.40
C ALA A 187 -3.62 2.07 -13.11
N SER A 188 -3.89 3.20 -12.47
CA SER A 188 -4.64 3.25 -11.22
C SER A 188 -5.59 4.43 -11.17
N VAL A 189 -6.79 4.16 -10.63
CA VAL A 189 -7.81 5.14 -10.24
C VAL A 189 -8.35 4.73 -8.85
N GLY A 190 -7.45 4.72 -7.84
CA GLY A 190 -7.74 4.27 -6.48
C GLY A 190 -7.19 2.89 -6.12
N CYS A 191 -6.71 2.12 -7.08
CA CYS A 191 -6.16 0.77 -6.91
C CYS A 191 -4.64 0.76 -6.69
N PHE A 192 -4.08 -0.45 -6.50
CA PHE A 192 -2.63 -0.71 -6.49
C PHE A 192 -2.27 -1.59 -7.69
N ALA A 193 -1.63 -1.01 -8.69
CA ALA A 193 -1.19 -1.71 -9.90
C ALA A 193 0.23 -2.27 -9.71
N MET A 194 0.40 -3.60 -9.94
CA MET A 194 1.62 -4.34 -9.61
C MET A 194 2.48 -4.72 -10.81
N THR A 195 2.04 -4.53 -12.04
CA THR A 195 2.46 -5.20 -13.29
C THR A 195 1.97 -6.65 -13.38
N ASP A 196 1.81 -7.16 -14.61
CA ASP A 196 1.27 -8.50 -14.83
C ASP A 196 2.15 -9.62 -14.26
N PRO A 197 3.48 -9.60 -14.43
CA PRO A 197 4.32 -10.66 -13.87
C PRO A 197 4.29 -10.70 -12.33
N VAL A 198 4.25 -9.54 -11.68
CA VAL A 198 4.22 -9.46 -10.22
C VAL A 198 2.88 -9.94 -9.67
N ILE A 199 1.75 -9.49 -10.23
CA ILE A 199 0.45 -9.95 -9.74
C ILE A 199 0.24 -11.44 -10.01
N GLU A 200 0.83 -12.02 -11.05
CA GLU A 200 0.76 -13.46 -11.31
C GLU A 200 1.47 -14.28 -10.23
N GLU A 201 2.64 -13.85 -9.76
CA GLU A 201 3.31 -14.53 -8.64
C GLU A 201 2.50 -14.36 -7.34
N LEU A 202 2.03 -13.15 -7.02
CA LEU A 202 1.15 -12.91 -5.88
C LEU A 202 -0.10 -13.77 -5.93
N TRP A 203 -0.73 -13.87 -7.10
CA TRP A 203 -1.90 -14.71 -7.33
C TRP A 203 -1.65 -16.18 -7.03
N ARG A 204 -0.54 -16.72 -7.52
CA ARG A 204 -0.15 -18.12 -7.27
C ARG A 204 0.04 -18.39 -5.78
N LEU A 205 0.70 -17.51 -5.06
CA LEU A 205 0.96 -17.66 -3.63
C LEU A 205 -0.32 -17.51 -2.80
N ILE A 206 -1.14 -16.49 -3.10
CA ILE A 206 -2.41 -16.24 -2.40
C ILE A 206 -3.41 -17.37 -2.64
N THR A 207 -3.58 -17.82 -3.89
CA THR A 207 -4.50 -18.91 -4.20
C THR A 207 -4.04 -20.22 -3.58
N ALA A 208 -2.73 -20.49 -3.55
CA ALA A 208 -2.20 -21.67 -2.89
C ALA A 208 -2.47 -21.64 -1.37
N ALA A 209 -2.31 -20.50 -0.71
CA ALA A 209 -2.60 -20.34 0.71
C ALA A 209 -4.09 -20.53 1.03
N LEU A 210 -4.98 -19.94 0.22
CA LEU A 210 -6.43 -20.11 0.38
C LEU A 210 -6.87 -21.55 0.14
N ASN A 211 -6.32 -22.23 -0.86
CA ASN A 211 -6.57 -23.64 -1.13
C ASN A 211 -5.95 -24.56 -0.07
N GLY A 212 -4.90 -24.12 0.60
CA GLY A 212 -4.24 -24.80 1.72
C GLY A 212 -4.96 -24.67 3.07
N GLY A 213 -6.14 -24.03 3.10
CA GLY A 213 -7.00 -23.93 4.29
C GLY A 213 -7.02 -22.56 4.95
N GLN A 214 -6.27 -21.59 4.46
CA GLN A 214 -6.43 -20.21 4.90
C GLN A 214 -7.77 -19.66 4.39
N THR A 215 -8.70 -19.31 5.27
CA THR A 215 -10.04 -18.85 4.87
C THR A 215 -10.06 -17.41 4.38
N ARG A 216 -9.10 -16.59 4.84
CA ARG A 216 -8.92 -15.16 4.51
C ARG A 216 -7.50 -14.72 4.83
N PHE A 217 -7.05 -13.63 4.23
CA PHE A 217 -5.79 -12.99 4.60
C PHE A 217 -6.00 -11.50 4.83
N HIS A 218 -5.14 -10.91 5.67
CA HIS A 218 -5.14 -9.48 5.92
C HIS A 218 -4.29 -8.73 4.92
N VAL A 219 -4.74 -7.52 4.58
CA VAL A 219 -3.98 -6.53 3.83
C VAL A 219 -3.96 -5.24 4.65
N HIS A 220 -2.80 -4.88 5.15
CA HIS A 220 -2.59 -3.64 5.88
C HIS A 220 -1.99 -2.59 4.95
N VAL A 221 -2.66 -1.47 4.77
CA VAL A 221 -2.24 -0.39 3.87
C VAL A 221 -1.84 0.82 4.69
N PHE A 222 -0.59 1.22 4.55
CA PHE A 222 0.03 2.33 5.27
C PHE A 222 0.42 3.47 4.32
N PRO A 223 0.41 4.73 4.79
CA PRO A 223 0.92 5.86 4.02
C PRO A 223 2.42 5.72 3.72
N PHE A 224 3.16 5.21 4.68
CA PHE A 224 4.61 5.00 4.68
C PHE A 224 4.99 3.98 5.76
N ARG A 225 6.26 3.56 5.83
CA ARG A 225 6.77 2.76 6.95
C ARG A 225 6.63 3.55 8.25
N MET A 226 5.86 3.02 9.21
CA MET A 226 5.43 3.72 10.42
C MET A 226 6.55 3.80 11.48
N THR A 227 7.75 4.25 11.06
CA THR A 227 8.88 4.48 11.98
C THR A 227 8.70 5.79 12.74
N PRO A 228 9.32 5.94 13.93
CA PRO A 228 9.25 7.19 14.71
C PRO A 228 9.63 8.43 13.89
N GLU A 229 10.66 8.33 13.04
CA GLU A 229 11.14 9.42 12.19
C GLU A 229 10.08 9.84 11.17
N ASN A 230 9.43 8.87 10.54
CA ASN A 230 8.38 9.11 9.57
C ASN A 230 7.12 9.71 10.20
N LEU A 231 6.77 9.25 11.40
CA LEU A 231 5.61 9.75 12.15
C LEU A 231 5.86 11.16 12.72
N ALA A 232 7.10 11.48 13.10
CA ALA A 232 7.48 12.81 13.59
C ALA A 232 7.49 13.86 12.48
N SER A 233 7.59 13.44 11.23
CA SER A 233 7.60 14.36 10.10
C SER A 233 6.22 14.99 9.88
N PRO A 234 6.11 16.33 9.74
CA PRO A 234 4.84 17.04 9.64
C PRO A 234 4.16 16.86 8.27
N HIS A 235 3.98 15.59 7.83
CA HIS A 235 3.49 15.29 6.49
C HIS A 235 2.03 15.68 6.23
N ASN A 236 1.17 15.63 7.22
CA ASN A 236 -0.20 16.12 7.11
C ASN A 236 -0.90 16.10 8.49
N PRO A 237 -1.05 17.24 9.15
CA PRO A 237 -1.71 17.30 10.46
C PRO A 237 -3.16 16.79 10.43
N ARG A 238 -3.82 16.80 9.27
CA ARG A 238 -5.17 16.27 9.09
C ARG A 238 -5.28 14.77 9.40
N TRP A 239 -4.26 13.97 9.06
CA TRP A 239 -4.30 12.52 9.19
C TRP A 239 -3.55 11.97 10.42
N GLY A 240 -2.92 12.82 11.20
CA GLY A 240 -2.07 12.41 12.33
C GLY A 240 -2.76 11.50 13.33
N ALA A 241 -4.03 11.73 13.66
CA ALA A 241 -4.78 10.85 14.57
C ALA A 241 -5.06 9.48 13.94
N PHE A 242 -5.46 9.44 12.67
CA PHE A 242 -5.69 8.21 11.93
C PHE A 242 -4.38 7.40 11.75
N TRP A 243 -3.29 8.05 11.42
CA TRP A 243 -1.99 7.38 11.27
C TRP A 243 -1.44 6.82 12.58
N ARG A 244 -1.72 7.46 13.73
CA ARG A 244 -1.41 6.85 15.04
C ARG A 244 -2.22 5.58 15.30
N ASP A 245 -3.46 5.51 14.82
CA ASP A 245 -4.24 4.27 14.91
C ASP A 245 -3.64 3.17 14.01
N LEU A 246 -3.16 3.53 12.81
CA LEU A 246 -2.46 2.58 11.93
C LEU A 246 -1.12 2.13 12.51
N GLU A 247 -0.36 3.05 13.11
CA GLU A 247 0.93 2.76 13.75
C GLU A 247 0.78 1.68 14.83
N ARG A 248 -0.26 1.71 15.65
CA ARG A 248 -0.50 0.67 16.67
C ARG A 248 -0.61 -0.72 16.06
N GLY A 249 -1.30 -0.86 14.91
CA GLY A 249 -1.38 -2.13 14.19
C GLY A 249 -0.07 -2.55 13.55
N TYR A 250 0.69 -1.57 13.04
CA TYR A 250 2.04 -1.79 12.54
C TYR A 250 2.96 -2.29 13.65
N ALA A 251 3.04 -1.59 14.79
CA ALA A 251 3.88 -1.94 15.93
C ALA A 251 3.52 -3.30 16.54
N ALA A 252 2.23 -3.63 16.63
CA ALA A 252 1.78 -4.94 17.11
C ALA A 252 2.28 -6.08 16.25
N PHE A 253 2.30 -5.91 14.92
CA PHE A 253 2.87 -6.89 14.01
C PHE A 253 4.40 -6.94 14.11
N GLU A 254 5.10 -5.80 14.14
CA GLU A 254 6.56 -5.77 14.26
C GLU A 254 7.06 -6.47 15.55
N ALA A 255 6.29 -6.38 16.63
CA ALA A 255 6.65 -7.00 17.90
C ALA A 255 6.52 -8.53 17.89
N THR A 256 5.59 -9.08 17.12
CA THR A 256 5.24 -10.52 17.21
C THR A 256 5.47 -11.28 15.92
N HIS A 257 5.50 -10.60 14.79
CA HIS A 257 5.39 -11.17 13.45
C HIS A 257 4.13 -12.04 13.27
N VAL A 258 3.08 -11.75 14.03
CA VAL A 258 1.74 -12.34 13.87
C VAL A 258 0.76 -11.21 13.57
N PRO A 259 -0.05 -11.30 12.50
CA PRO A 259 -1.04 -10.28 12.21
C PRO A 259 -1.97 -10.06 13.42
N PRO A 260 -2.09 -8.83 13.94
CA PRO A 260 -2.91 -8.57 15.12
C PRO A 260 -4.39 -8.77 14.82
N THR A 261 -5.16 -9.05 15.85
CA THR A 261 -6.62 -9.00 15.79
C THR A 261 -7.07 -7.54 15.76
N ILE A 262 -7.87 -7.17 14.77
CA ILE A 262 -8.34 -5.80 14.56
C ILE A 262 -9.87 -5.79 14.54
N ALA A 263 -10.45 -4.88 15.32
CA ALA A 263 -11.88 -4.58 15.30
C ALA A 263 -12.09 -3.06 15.24
N VAL A 264 -13.34 -2.63 15.11
CA VAL A 264 -13.73 -1.22 15.13
C VAL A 264 -14.77 -1.02 16.21
N CYS A 265 -14.56 -0.03 17.08
CA CYS A 265 -15.51 0.36 18.10
C CYS A 265 -15.59 1.90 18.16
N ALA A 266 -16.80 2.42 18.11
CA ALA A 266 -17.06 3.86 18.14
C ALA A 266 -16.18 4.65 17.13
N GLY A 267 -16.01 4.12 15.93
CA GLY A 267 -15.20 4.74 14.87
C GLY A 267 -13.68 4.70 15.12
N ARG A 268 -13.19 3.86 16.03
CA ARG A 268 -11.75 3.71 16.33
C ARG A 268 -11.31 2.27 16.07
N TYR A 269 -10.09 2.08 15.59
CA TYR A 269 -9.49 0.75 15.57
C TYR A 269 -9.15 0.27 16.99
N ILE A 270 -9.60 -0.91 17.31
CA ILE A 270 -9.19 -1.69 18.48
C ILE A 270 -8.24 -2.76 18.01
N ILE A 271 -7.06 -2.79 18.60
CA ILE A 271 -5.96 -3.68 18.19
C ILE A 271 -5.54 -4.49 19.40
N ALA A 272 -5.53 -5.82 19.24
CA ALA A 272 -5.10 -6.76 20.24
C ALA A 272 -4.11 -7.78 19.65
N PRO A 273 -3.22 -8.38 20.46
CA PRO A 273 -2.44 -9.51 20.01
C PRO A 273 -3.33 -10.63 19.48
N SER A 274 -2.93 -11.30 18.40
CA SER A 274 -3.67 -12.45 17.91
C SER A 274 -3.43 -13.65 18.84
N ALA A 275 -4.49 -14.31 19.24
CA ALA A 275 -4.41 -15.55 20.02
C ALA A 275 -4.11 -16.78 19.15
N ASP A 276 -4.30 -16.68 17.83
CA ASP A 276 -4.13 -17.79 16.89
C ASP A 276 -3.31 -17.34 15.67
N SER A 277 -2.09 -17.87 15.58
CA SER A 277 -1.20 -17.66 14.44
C SER A 277 -1.69 -18.37 13.17
N ARG A 278 -2.54 -19.39 13.28
CA ARG A 278 -3.10 -20.17 12.16
C ARG A 278 -4.35 -19.55 11.55
N ALA A 279 -5.07 -18.73 12.33
CA ALA A 279 -6.21 -18.02 11.79
C ALA A 279 -5.65 -16.91 10.88
N GLY A 280 -5.85 -17.02 9.59
CA GLY A 280 -5.51 -16.00 8.61
C GLY A 280 -6.25 -14.69 8.82
N GLY A 281 -6.47 -14.32 10.08
CA GLY A 281 -7.10 -13.13 10.56
C GLY A 281 -8.62 -13.26 10.79
N HIS A 282 -9.12 -12.42 11.67
CA HIS A 282 -10.55 -12.23 11.90
C HIS A 282 -11.09 -11.21 10.90
N GLU A 283 -12.38 -11.31 10.58
CA GLU A 283 -13.04 -10.23 9.86
C GLU A 283 -12.96 -8.94 10.69
N ILE A 284 -12.59 -7.85 10.06
CA ILE A 284 -12.56 -6.54 10.72
C ILE A 284 -13.99 -6.06 10.89
N ALA A 285 -14.61 -6.51 11.97
CA ALA A 285 -16.01 -6.25 12.28
C ALA A 285 -16.17 -5.03 13.19
N ASN A 286 -17.38 -4.46 13.17
CA ASN A 286 -17.77 -3.45 14.16
C ASN A 286 -18.09 -4.19 15.47
N SER A 287 -17.15 -4.17 16.43
CA SER A 287 -17.26 -4.86 17.71
C SER A 287 -16.60 -4.06 18.82
N CYS A 288 -17.36 -3.75 19.85
CA CYS A 288 -16.87 -3.10 21.06
C CYS A 288 -16.58 -4.10 22.19
N MET A 289 -16.60 -5.42 21.92
CA MET A 289 -16.21 -6.40 22.93
C MET A 289 -14.71 -6.27 23.23
N ASN A 290 -14.35 -6.40 24.50
CA ASN A 290 -12.96 -6.41 24.94
C ASN A 290 -12.24 -7.57 24.24
N LEU A 291 -11.31 -7.25 23.34
CA LEU A 291 -10.40 -8.22 22.72
C LEU A 291 -9.33 -8.70 23.72
N THR A 292 -9.24 -8.07 24.87
CA THR A 292 -8.46 -8.52 26.02
C THR A 292 -9.31 -9.59 26.74
N GLY A 293 -8.92 -10.86 26.56
CA GLY A 293 -9.62 -11.99 27.18
C GLY A 293 -9.51 -11.95 28.72
N ASP A 294 -10.27 -11.09 29.34
CA ASP A 294 -10.55 -11.17 30.77
C ASP A 294 -11.77 -12.10 30.92
N LYS A 295 -11.48 -13.34 31.29
CA LYS A 295 -12.50 -14.26 31.80
C LYS A 295 -12.88 -13.75 33.18
N GLY A 296 -14.03 -13.05 33.28
CA GLY A 296 -14.71 -12.86 34.54
C GLY A 296 -15.18 -14.18 35.15
#